data_f6cb5821fae16b5e4064f067d32349bd
#
_entry.id   f6cb5821fae16b5e4064f067d32349bd
#
_cell.length_a   1.000
_cell.length_b   1.000
_cell.length_c   1.000
_cell.angle_alpha   90.00
_cell.angle_beta   90.00
_cell.angle_gamma   90.00
#
_symmetry.space_group_name_H-M   'P 1'
#
loop_
_entity.id
_entity.type
_entity.pdbx_description
1 polymer ?
#
loop_
_entity_poly.entity_id
_entity_poly.type
_entity_poly.pdbx_seq_one_letter_code
_entity_poly.pdbx_strand_id
1 'polypeptide(L)'
;MASAEITPAQPEGATGLLLLADGTALWGIGCGAEGSAVGEVCFNTSMTGYQEVMTDPSYAGQIVTFTFPHIGNVGANPEDIXSKVESALGCIMREIPTGPSNFRSTLDLDTWLKDEGKIGLAGVDTRALTRLIRLNGAPNAVIAHSADGVFDLDALLQKAREWPGLXGMXLARRVSRKAHEGWRGGAWELGKGYGXSVARKPHVVAIXXGAKDNIFRQLVRAGARVTVVPAETSLEDVLAHEPDGVFLSNGPGDPAATGXYAVPVXXGLLERDVPIFGXCLGHQLLGLAAGAKTAKMFQGHRGANXPVQRVGXGWGXATGXVEITSMNHGFAVDGDTLPANVEQTHVSLFDGTNCGIAIKGKRAXGVXYHPEASPGPQDSFYLFXKXVGMLG
;
A
#
# COMPACT_ATOMS: atom_id res chain seq x y z
N MET A 1 38.24 10.88 -11.42
CA MET A 1 36.86 10.36 -11.66
C MET A 1 36.00 11.53 -12.08
N ALA A 2 35.32 11.41 -13.22
CA ALA A 2 34.42 12.48 -13.67
C ALA A 2 33.29 12.58 -12.65
N SER A 3 33.02 13.78 -12.16
CA SER A 3 31.89 14.00 -11.25
C SER A 3 30.61 13.70 -12.05
N ALA A 4 29.71 12.96 -11.45
CA ALA A 4 28.43 12.67 -12.06
C ALA A 4 27.72 13.99 -12.34
N GLU A 5 27.25 14.14 -13.55
CA GLU A 5 26.61 15.38 -13.96
C GLU A 5 25.17 15.40 -13.44
N ILE A 6 24.93 16.22 -12.43
CA ILE A 6 23.59 16.41 -11.89
C ILE A 6 22.92 17.55 -12.65
N THR A 7 21.79 17.25 -13.27
CA THR A 7 21.13 18.17 -14.21
C THR A 7 19.63 18.26 -13.88
N PRO A 8 19.05 19.45 -13.80
CA PRO A 8 19.69 20.77 -13.93
C PRO A 8 20.39 21.21 -12.64
N ALA A 9 21.19 22.26 -12.75
CA ALA A 9 21.84 22.86 -11.60
C ALA A 9 20.82 23.48 -10.64
N GLN A 10 21.23 23.63 -9.39
CA GLN A 10 20.35 24.13 -8.34
C GLN A 10 19.90 25.57 -8.60
N PRO A 11 18.59 25.82 -8.68
CA PRO A 11 18.10 27.22 -8.78
C PRO A 11 18.26 27.94 -7.46
N GLU A 12 18.35 29.25 -7.54
CA GLU A 12 18.40 30.10 -6.36
C GLU A 12 17.12 29.92 -5.54
N GLY A 13 17.27 29.76 -4.24
CA GLY A 13 16.14 29.62 -3.32
C GLY A 13 15.61 28.21 -3.17
N ALA A 14 16.14 27.23 -3.89
CA ALA A 14 15.69 25.85 -3.75
C ALA A 14 16.12 25.29 -2.40
N THR A 15 15.18 24.71 -1.67
CA THR A 15 15.43 24.08 -0.36
C THR A 15 15.05 22.60 -0.35
N GLY A 16 14.55 22.10 -1.48
CA GLY A 16 14.17 20.70 -1.62
C GLY A 16 14.66 20.13 -2.93
N LEU A 17 14.89 18.82 -2.93
CA LEU A 17 15.48 18.14 -4.08
C LEU A 17 14.97 16.70 -4.16
N LEU A 18 14.59 16.26 -5.36
CA LEU A 18 14.47 14.86 -5.69
C LEU A 18 15.59 14.55 -6.68
N LEU A 19 16.52 13.67 -6.30
CA LEU A 19 17.66 13.32 -7.14
C LEU A 19 17.55 11.86 -7.53
N LEU A 20 17.31 11.63 -8.82
CA LEU A 20 17.18 10.28 -9.36
C LEU A 20 18.56 9.64 -9.51
N ALA A 21 18.59 8.32 -9.51
CA ALA A 21 19.85 7.57 -9.59
C ALA A 21 20.63 7.88 -10.88
N ASP A 22 19.96 8.33 -11.94
CA ASP A 22 20.63 8.67 -13.19
C ASP A 22 21.20 10.10 -13.21
N GLY A 23 21.05 10.84 -12.11
CA GLY A 23 21.55 12.22 -12.02
C GLY A 23 20.53 13.29 -12.34
N THR A 24 19.33 12.92 -12.75
CA THR A 24 18.24 13.89 -12.97
C THR A 24 17.81 14.51 -11.65
N ALA A 25 17.80 15.85 -11.59
CA ALA A 25 17.42 16.57 -10.39
C ALA A 25 16.12 17.31 -10.60
N LEU A 26 15.21 17.20 -9.63
CA LEU A 26 13.98 18.00 -9.59
C LEU A 26 14.08 18.85 -8.34
N TRP A 27 14.23 20.17 -8.55
CA TRP A 27 14.43 21.12 -7.47
C TRP A 27 13.10 21.79 -7.10
N GLY A 28 12.96 22.12 -5.83
CA GLY A 28 11.76 22.82 -5.37
C GLY A 28 11.93 23.35 -3.96
N ILE A 29 10.82 23.46 -3.27
CA ILE A 29 10.76 23.98 -1.91
C ILE A 29 10.53 22.78 -0.98
N GLY A 30 11.44 22.61 -0.03
CA GLY A 30 11.28 21.53 0.95
C GLY A 30 10.23 21.88 1.99
N CYS A 31 9.55 20.86 2.48
CA CYS A 31 8.67 20.99 3.63
C CYS A 31 8.77 19.72 4.46
N GLY A 32 8.14 19.71 5.64
CA GLY A 32 8.26 18.56 6.52
C GLY A 32 9.64 18.48 7.15
N ALA A 33 10.10 17.27 7.43
CA ALA A 33 11.37 17.02 8.10
C ALA A 33 12.54 17.39 7.21
N GLU A 34 13.62 17.88 7.82
CA GLU A 34 14.89 18.09 7.12
C GLU A 34 15.70 16.80 7.11
N GLY A 35 16.56 16.66 6.11
CA GLY A 35 17.40 15.49 5.95
C GLY A 35 17.21 14.85 4.60
N SER A 36 17.46 13.56 4.51
CA SER A 36 17.32 12.84 3.25
C SER A 36 16.80 11.42 3.50
N ALA A 37 16.17 10.86 2.46
CA ALA A 37 15.69 9.48 2.48
C ALA A 37 15.77 8.91 1.07
N VAL A 38 16.11 7.63 0.96
CA VAL A 38 16.25 6.96 -0.34
C VAL A 38 15.12 5.95 -0.52
N GLY A 39 14.52 5.93 -1.70
CA GLY A 39 13.44 5.01 -1.99
C GLY A 39 13.07 5.01 -3.46
N GLU A 40 12.02 4.26 -3.77
CA GLU A 40 11.47 4.20 -5.12
C GLU A 40 10.39 5.27 -5.27
N VAL A 41 10.45 6.02 -6.36
CA VAL A 41 9.46 7.07 -6.61
C VAL A 41 8.25 6.45 -7.31
N CYS A 42 7.08 6.68 -6.75
CA CYS A 42 5.83 6.28 -7.37
C CYS A 42 4.90 7.48 -7.50
N PHE A 43 3.77 7.32 -8.16
CA PHE A 43 2.76 8.37 -8.19
C PHE A 43 1.41 7.81 -7.75
N ASN A 44 0.60 8.67 -7.14
CA ASN A 44 -0.73 8.32 -6.68
C ASN A 44 -1.72 9.31 -7.29
N THR A 45 -2.77 8.79 -7.89
CA THR A 45 -3.72 9.61 -8.66
C THR A 45 -4.98 9.99 -7.88
N SER A 46 -5.05 9.69 -6.59
CA SER A 46 -6.22 10.04 -5.78
C SER A 46 -6.37 11.54 -5.64
N MET A 47 -7.59 12.02 -5.66
CA MET A 47 -7.90 13.44 -5.47
C MET A 47 -7.90 13.84 -4.00
N THR A 48 -8.00 12.87 -3.10
CA THR A 48 -8.13 13.10 -1.67
C THR A 48 -7.45 11.97 -0.93
N GLY A 49 -7.35 12.07 0.40
CA GLY A 49 -6.83 11.00 1.22
C GLY A 49 -5.31 10.99 1.32
N TYR A 50 -4.68 12.13 1.18
CA TYR A 50 -3.20 12.16 1.21
C TYR A 50 -2.63 11.69 2.54
N GLN A 51 -3.29 11.99 3.67
CA GLN A 51 -2.79 11.55 4.96
C GLN A 51 -2.90 10.02 5.09
N GLU A 52 -4.00 9.45 4.62
CA GLU A 52 -4.17 7.99 4.58
C GLU A 52 -3.08 7.34 3.72
N VAL A 53 -2.79 7.91 2.55
CA VAL A 53 -1.73 7.41 1.67
C VAL A 53 -0.38 7.44 2.40
N MET A 54 -0.08 8.56 3.04
CA MET A 54 1.22 8.74 3.71
C MET A 54 1.38 7.86 4.94
N THR A 55 0.30 7.29 5.47
CA THR A 55 0.34 6.40 6.62
C THR A 55 0.03 4.94 6.26
N ASP A 56 -0.09 4.64 4.99
CA ASP A 56 -0.34 3.27 4.52
C ASP A 56 1.00 2.51 4.48
N PRO A 57 1.14 1.43 5.26
CA PRO A 57 2.40 0.69 5.27
C PRO A 57 2.81 0.11 3.91
N SER A 58 1.87 -0.04 2.98
CA SER A 58 2.20 -0.53 1.64
C SER A 58 3.14 0.40 0.89
N TYR A 59 3.27 1.66 1.33
CA TYR A 59 4.21 2.60 0.73
C TYR A 59 5.58 2.62 1.42
N ALA A 60 5.85 1.71 2.34
CA ALA A 60 7.19 1.67 2.97
C ALA A 60 8.26 1.52 1.89
N GLY A 61 9.33 2.29 2.00
CA GLY A 61 10.40 2.29 1.00
C GLY A 61 10.10 3.13 -0.24
N GLN A 62 8.99 3.87 -0.24
CA GLN A 62 8.58 4.66 -1.41
C GLN A 62 8.44 6.13 -1.09
N ILE A 63 8.63 6.94 -2.14
CA ILE A 63 8.44 8.39 -2.13
C ILE A 63 7.24 8.63 -3.06
N VAL A 64 6.18 9.23 -2.54
CA VAL A 64 4.90 9.30 -3.25
C VAL A 64 4.74 10.65 -3.95
N THR A 65 4.53 10.61 -5.26
CA THR A 65 4.19 11.82 -6.04
C THR A 65 2.67 11.93 -6.11
N PHE A 66 2.13 13.01 -5.56
CA PHE A 66 0.69 13.26 -5.68
C PHE A 66 0.41 13.99 -6.99
N THR A 67 -0.47 13.40 -7.81
CA THR A 67 -0.79 14.03 -9.10
C THR A 67 -1.83 15.14 -8.95
N PHE A 68 -2.64 15.11 -7.88
CA PHE A 68 -3.58 16.20 -7.61
C PHE A 68 -2.78 17.42 -7.18
N PRO A 69 -3.00 18.61 -7.80
CA PRO A 69 -2.07 19.71 -7.59
C PRO A 69 -2.11 20.35 -6.20
N HIS A 70 -3.25 20.34 -5.52
CA HIS A 70 -3.39 21.02 -4.24
C HIS A 70 -3.51 20.02 -3.11
N ILE A 71 -2.46 19.91 -2.30
CA ILE A 71 -2.37 18.98 -1.18
C ILE A 71 -2.27 19.82 0.10
N GLY A 72 -2.94 19.39 1.15
CA GLY A 72 -2.89 20.07 2.46
C GLY A 72 -4.16 20.77 2.87
N ASN A 73 -5.15 20.85 1.99
CA ASN A 73 -6.36 21.61 2.26
C ASN A 73 -7.21 21.02 3.39
N VAL A 74 -7.14 19.72 3.63
CA VAL A 74 -7.83 19.09 4.77
C VAL A 74 -7.00 19.20 6.05
N GLY A 75 -5.72 19.56 5.94
CA GLY A 75 -4.79 19.51 7.05
C GLY A 75 -4.46 18.07 7.41
N ALA A 76 -4.27 17.83 8.69
CA ALA A 76 -4.06 16.49 9.22
C ALA A 76 -4.81 16.34 10.53
N ASN A 77 -5.12 15.10 10.91
CA ASN A 77 -5.89 14.82 12.12
C ASN A 77 -5.58 13.40 12.60
N PRO A 78 -5.92 13.05 13.84
CA PRO A 78 -5.57 11.74 14.38
C PRO A 78 -6.42 10.58 13.88
N GLU A 79 -7.50 10.84 13.15
CA GLU A 79 -8.37 9.77 12.65
C GLU A 79 -8.00 9.28 11.26
N ASP A 80 -7.39 10.13 10.44
CA ASP A 80 -7.10 9.79 9.04
C ASP A 80 -5.74 9.12 8.89
N ILE A 81 -5.53 8.10 9.71
CA ILE A 81 -4.28 7.35 9.77
C ILE A 81 -4.57 5.87 9.48
N UNK A 82 -3.85 5.43 8.57
CA UNK A 82 -4.02 4.17 8.14
C UNK A 82 -3.47 3.18 8.98
N SER A 83 -2.24 3.51 9.49
CA SER A 83 -1.54 2.66 10.45
C SER A 83 -0.47 3.48 11.16
N LYS A 84 0.06 2.95 12.25
CA LYS A 84 1.08 3.65 13.03
C LYS A 84 2.48 3.06 12.83
N VAL A 85 2.64 2.15 11.89
CA VAL A 85 3.94 1.57 11.59
C VAL A 85 4.61 2.32 10.43
N GLU A 86 5.81 1.90 10.07
CA GLU A 86 6.58 2.51 8.97
C GLU A 86 5.73 2.56 7.69
N SER A 87 5.83 3.66 6.96
CA SER A 87 5.06 3.90 5.75
C SER A 87 5.89 4.74 4.77
N ALA A 88 5.24 5.55 3.92
CA ALA A 88 5.96 6.35 2.93
C ALA A 88 7.06 7.20 3.56
N LEU A 89 8.17 7.35 2.85
CA LEU A 89 9.32 8.13 3.31
C LEU A 89 9.09 9.63 3.16
N GLY A 90 8.32 10.02 2.16
CA GLY A 90 8.07 11.41 1.87
C GLY A 90 7.13 11.55 0.71
N CYS A 91 6.87 12.80 0.33
CA CYS A 91 5.94 13.08 -0.76
C CYS A 91 6.40 14.24 -1.62
N ILE A 92 5.93 14.24 -2.86
CA ILE A 92 6.23 15.26 -3.86
C ILE A 92 4.90 15.84 -4.33
N MET A 93 4.81 17.17 -4.39
CA MET A 93 3.57 17.83 -4.75
C MET A 93 3.83 19.04 -5.64
N ARG A 94 2.83 19.42 -6.42
CA ARG A 94 2.96 20.50 -7.37
C ARG A 94 2.95 21.86 -6.68
N GLU A 95 1.96 22.08 -5.81
CA GLU A 95 1.82 23.36 -5.14
C GLU A 95 2.32 23.29 -3.71
N ILE A 96 2.81 24.40 -3.19
CA ILE A 96 3.16 24.49 -1.77
C ILE A 96 1.88 24.25 -0.97
N PRO A 97 1.94 23.40 0.08
CA PRO A 97 0.73 23.11 0.84
C PRO A 97 0.05 24.38 1.36
N THR A 98 -1.24 24.49 1.09
CA THR A 98 -2.02 25.60 1.61
C THR A 98 -2.40 25.36 3.07
N GLY A 99 -2.70 26.42 3.78
CA GLY A 99 -3.25 26.29 5.13
C GLY A 99 -4.55 25.51 5.08
N PRO A 100 -4.85 24.72 6.12
CA PRO A 100 -6.05 23.91 6.09
C PRO A 100 -7.33 24.73 6.15
N SER A 101 -8.36 24.26 5.47
CA SER A 101 -9.67 24.92 5.42
C SER A 101 -10.80 23.93 5.61
N ASN A 102 -10.58 22.90 6.42
CA ASN A 102 -11.54 21.82 6.63
C ASN A 102 -11.75 21.61 8.14
N PHE A 103 -12.99 21.34 8.52
CA PHE A 103 -13.34 21.18 9.93
C PHE A 103 -12.62 20.02 10.62
N ARG A 104 -12.10 19.08 9.87
CA ARG A 104 -11.40 17.94 10.45
C ARG A 104 -9.95 18.25 10.84
N SER A 105 -9.42 19.39 10.41
CA SER A 105 -8.00 19.70 10.63
C SER A 105 -7.70 19.98 12.09
N THR A 106 -6.68 19.32 12.63
CA THR A 106 -6.10 19.66 13.92
C THR A 106 -4.65 20.14 13.78
N LEU A 107 -4.07 20.05 12.59
CA LEU A 107 -2.68 20.33 12.33
C LEU A 107 -2.50 20.61 10.85
N ASP A 108 -1.56 21.46 10.44
CA ASP A 108 -1.29 21.62 9.01
C ASP A 108 -0.36 20.52 8.51
N LEU A 109 -0.33 20.34 7.19
CA LEU A 109 0.41 19.25 6.58
C LEU A 109 1.91 19.35 6.84
N ASP A 110 2.48 20.55 6.72
CA ASP A 110 3.93 20.73 6.93
C ASP A 110 4.34 20.29 8.35
N THR A 111 3.59 20.73 9.34
CA THR A 111 3.87 20.37 10.74
C THR A 111 3.70 18.88 10.96
N TRP A 112 2.65 18.30 10.37
CA TRP A 112 2.40 16.86 10.49
C TRP A 112 3.54 16.05 9.89
N LEU A 113 4.00 16.42 8.68
CA LEU A 113 5.13 15.74 8.05
C LEU A 113 6.38 15.81 8.93
N LYS A 114 6.64 16.99 9.48
CA LYS A 114 7.77 17.19 10.39
C LYS A 114 7.69 16.24 11.59
N ASP A 115 6.53 16.22 12.22
CA ASP A 115 6.32 15.37 13.42
C ASP A 115 6.49 13.89 13.10
N GLU A 116 6.12 13.48 11.87
CA GLU A 116 6.22 12.09 11.46
C GLU A 116 7.59 11.73 10.88
N GLY A 117 8.50 12.70 10.76
CA GLY A 117 9.84 12.47 10.20
C GLY A 117 9.84 12.25 8.70
N LYS A 118 8.83 12.76 8.00
CA LYS A 118 8.68 12.58 6.55
C LYS A 118 9.07 13.86 5.82
N ILE A 119 9.68 13.69 4.66
CA ILE A 119 10.22 14.79 3.86
C ILE A 119 9.24 15.13 2.74
N GLY A 120 8.93 16.42 2.58
CA GLY A 120 8.09 16.88 1.50
C GLY A 120 8.87 17.73 0.52
N LEU A 121 8.45 17.70 -0.74
CA LEU A 121 9.02 18.50 -1.81
C LEU A 121 7.88 19.10 -2.61
N ALA A 122 7.80 20.43 -2.64
CA ALA A 122 6.74 21.14 -3.34
C ALA A 122 7.32 21.98 -4.47
N GLY A 123 6.46 22.41 -5.38
CA GLY A 123 6.87 23.27 -6.48
C GLY A 123 7.50 22.51 -7.64
N VAL A 124 7.20 21.23 -7.77
CA VAL A 124 7.76 20.37 -8.79
C VAL A 124 6.71 20.11 -9.87
N ASP A 125 7.15 20.02 -11.12
CA ASP A 125 6.26 19.61 -12.21
C ASP A 125 5.94 18.12 -12.06
N THR A 126 4.89 17.83 -11.30
CA THR A 126 4.51 16.45 -11.03
C THR A 126 3.99 15.73 -12.26
N ARG A 127 3.44 16.46 -13.23
CA ARG A 127 3.01 15.85 -14.48
C ARG A 127 4.23 15.34 -15.26
N ALA A 128 5.30 16.14 -15.35
CA ALA A 128 6.53 15.71 -16.01
C ALA A 128 7.12 14.48 -15.30
N LEU A 129 7.12 14.48 -13.97
CA LEU A 129 7.64 13.35 -13.20
C LEU A 129 6.81 12.10 -13.44
N THR A 130 5.48 12.23 -13.45
CA THR A 130 4.58 11.10 -13.71
C THR A 130 4.84 10.52 -15.10
N ARG A 131 5.02 11.38 -16.11
CA ARG A 131 5.34 10.94 -17.46
C ARG A 131 6.68 10.20 -17.51
N LEU A 132 7.67 10.69 -16.78
CA LEU A 132 8.98 10.05 -16.69
C LEU A 132 8.85 8.63 -16.13
N ILE A 133 8.05 8.47 -15.06
CA ILE A 133 7.80 7.15 -14.47
C ILE A 133 7.10 6.23 -15.48
N ARG A 134 6.11 6.75 -16.19
CA ARG A 134 5.39 5.95 -17.19
C ARG A 134 6.31 5.47 -18.32
N LEU A 135 7.25 6.31 -18.74
CA LEU A 135 8.12 5.97 -19.87
C LEU A 135 9.28 5.09 -19.46
N ASN A 136 9.83 5.29 -18.26
CA ASN A 136 11.09 4.65 -17.85
C ASN A 136 10.93 3.67 -16.70
N GLY A 137 9.75 3.56 -16.09
CA GLY A 137 9.54 2.78 -14.90
C GLY A 137 9.83 3.61 -13.64
N ALA A 138 9.52 3.05 -12.49
CA ALA A 138 9.67 3.73 -11.21
C ALA A 138 11.16 3.86 -10.85
N PRO A 139 11.69 5.09 -10.71
CA PRO A 139 13.11 5.25 -10.45
C PRO A 139 13.46 5.16 -8.97
N ASN A 140 14.69 4.74 -8.71
CA ASN A 140 15.28 4.91 -7.38
C ASN A 140 15.76 6.36 -7.24
N ALA A 141 15.58 6.94 -6.07
CA ALA A 141 15.90 8.35 -5.87
C ALA A 141 16.14 8.65 -4.41
N VAL A 142 16.74 9.81 -4.17
CA VAL A 142 16.82 10.38 -2.82
C VAL A 142 15.99 11.65 -2.80
N ILE A 143 15.18 11.83 -1.74
CA ILE A 143 14.48 13.07 -1.48
C ILE A 143 15.20 13.77 -0.34
N ALA A 144 15.39 15.09 -0.45
CA ALA A 144 16.15 15.85 0.54
C ALA A 144 15.53 17.22 0.78
N HIS A 145 15.59 17.66 2.03
CA HIS A 145 15.14 18.99 2.46
C HIS A 145 16.22 19.61 3.34
N SER A 146 16.66 20.79 2.95
CA SER A 146 17.64 21.56 3.72
C SER A 146 17.16 23.02 3.71
N ALA A 147 16.80 23.53 4.89
CA ALA A 147 16.21 24.86 5.02
C ALA A 147 17.16 25.95 4.50
N ASP A 148 18.47 25.74 4.61
CA ASP A 148 19.45 26.73 4.13
C ASP A 148 19.87 26.49 2.67
N GLY A 149 19.30 25.51 2.02
CA GLY A 149 19.58 25.23 0.61
C GLY A 149 20.94 24.60 0.32
N VAL A 150 21.60 24.06 1.35
CA VAL A 150 22.91 23.44 1.18
C VAL A 150 22.77 21.93 1.10
N PHE A 151 23.26 21.32 0.01
CA PHE A 151 23.15 19.88 -0.23
C PHE A 151 24.53 19.32 -0.59
N ASP A 152 24.84 18.13 -0.04
CA ASP A 152 26.01 17.36 -0.48
C ASP A 152 25.55 16.47 -1.64
N LEU A 153 25.62 17.04 -2.85
CA LEU A 153 25.03 16.39 -4.04
C LEU A 153 25.70 15.05 -4.36
N ASP A 154 27.04 14.97 -4.20
CA ASP A 154 27.72 13.72 -4.50
C ASP A 154 27.31 12.61 -3.54
N ALA A 155 27.18 12.93 -2.25
CA ALA A 155 26.75 11.95 -1.25
C ALA A 155 25.31 11.50 -1.51
N LEU A 156 24.44 12.45 -1.87
CA LEU A 156 23.02 12.12 -2.15
C LEU A 156 22.89 11.24 -3.39
N LEU A 157 23.67 11.54 -4.45
CA LEU A 157 23.62 10.72 -5.65
C LEU A 157 24.13 9.31 -5.38
N GLN A 158 25.18 9.20 -4.57
CA GLN A 158 25.70 7.89 -4.19
C GLN A 158 24.66 7.07 -3.44
N LYS A 159 23.92 7.69 -2.51
CA LYS A 159 22.83 6.99 -1.79
C LYS A 159 21.79 6.46 -2.77
N ALA A 160 21.38 7.27 -3.75
CA ALA A 160 20.38 6.85 -4.72
C ALA A 160 20.87 5.67 -5.55
N ARG A 161 22.15 5.69 -5.92
CA ARG A 161 22.75 4.65 -6.77
C ARG A 161 23.01 3.35 -6.03
N GLU A 162 23.38 3.44 -4.77
CA GLU A 162 23.73 2.24 -3.97
C GLU A 162 22.50 1.52 -3.44
N TRP A 163 21.35 2.18 -3.39
CA TRP A 163 20.16 1.55 -2.86
C TRP A 163 19.70 0.46 -3.83
N PRO A 164 19.51 -0.78 -3.36
CA PRO A 164 19.23 -1.90 -4.29
C PRO A 164 17.82 -1.90 -4.87
N GLY A 165 16.92 -1.07 -4.36
CA GLY A 165 15.53 -1.05 -4.81
C GLY A 165 14.66 -2.02 -4.03
N LEU A 166 13.40 -2.07 -4.40
CA LEU A 166 12.42 -2.90 -3.68
C LEU A 166 12.50 -4.40 -4.03
N UNK A 167 12.96 -4.70 -4.94
CA UNK A 167 13.11 -6.01 -5.37
C UNK A 167 13.83 -6.73 -4.33
N GLY A 168 13.29 -7.74 -3.95
CA GLY A 168 13.81 -8.65 -2.95
C GLY A 168 13.75 -8.18 -1.51
N MET A 169 13.08 -7.10 -1.20
CA MET A 169 13.03 -6.59 0.16
C MET A 169 11.86 -7.16 0.96
N UNK A 170 11.95 -7.48 1.98
CA UNK A 170 11.14 -7.99 2.80
C UNK A 170 10.65 -7.08 3.69
N LEU A 171 10.03 -6.09 3.25
CA LEU A 171 9.51 -4.97 4.03
C LEU A 171 8.33 -5.34 4.93
N ALA A 172 7.56 -6.35 4.55
CA ALA A 172 6.42 -6.77 5.37
C ALA A 172 6.86 -7.12 6.81
N ARG A 173 8.01 -7.73 6.94
CA ARG A 173 8.57 -8.05 8.27
C ARG A 173 8.79 -6.79 9.10
N ARG A 174 9.26 -5.72 8.45
CA ARG A 174 9.59 -4.47 9.14
C ARG A 174 8.34 -3.72 9.61
N VAL A 175 7.24 -3.84 8.86
CA VAL A 175 6.02 -3.06 9.15
C VAL A 175 4.96 -3.89 9.86
N SER A 176 5.25 -5.13 10.18
CA SER A 176 4.31 -6.02 10.84
C SER A 176 4.20 -5.71 12.34
N ARG A 177 3.10 -6.12 12.93
CA ARG A 177 2.94 -6.06 14.37
C ARG A 177 3.83 -7.10 15.03
N LYS A 178 4.24 -6.84 16.26
CA LYS A 178 5.16 -7.71 16.98
C LYS A 178 4.47 -8.62 17.98
N ALA A 179 3.18 -8.45 18.20
CA ALA A 179 2.44 -9.22 19.17
C ALA A 179 1.07 -9.63 18.64
N HIS A 180 0.53 -10.69 19.19
CA HIS A 180 -0.84 -11.11 18.89
C HIS A 180 -1.81 -10.20 19.64
N GLU A 181 -2.86 -9.72 18.98
CA GLU A 181 -3.80 -8.83 19.67
C GLU A 181 -5.21 -8.96 19.09
N GLY A 182 -6.19 -8.83 19.97
CA GLY A 182 -7.58 -8.75 19.53
C GLY A 182 -7.90 -7.36 19.02
N TRP A 183 -8.72 -7.28 17.99
CA TRP A 183 -9.14 -6.02 17.39
C TRP A 183 -10.64 -5.85 17.54
N ARG A 184 -11.07 -4.71 18.09
CA ARG A 184 -12.50 -4.44 18.32
C ARG A 184 -13.05 -3.23 17.59
N GLY A 185 -12.20 -2.41 17.00
CA GLY A 185 -12.64 -1.18 16.34
C GLY A 185 -13.50 -1.45 15.11
N GLY A 186 -14.63 -0.76 15.02
CA GLY A 186 -15.53 -0.84 13.88
C GLY A 186 -15.28 0.28 12.87
N ALA A 187 -16.13 0.36 11.85
CA ALA A 187 -16.00 1.35 10.79
C ALA A 187 -16.24 2.76 11.33
N TRP A 188 -15.65 3.73 10.65
CA TRP A 188 -15.78 5.14 11.01
C TRP A 188 -17.15 5.68 10.53
N GLU A 189 -17.78 6.48 11.38
CA GLU A 189 -19.02 7.17 11.04
C GLU A 189 -18.90 8.64 11.37
N LEU A 190 -19.41 9.49 10.49
CA LEU A 190 -19.34 10.93 10.69
C LEU A 190 -20.06 11.33 11.98
N GLY A 191 -19.38 12.10 12.82
CA GLY A 191 -19.91 12.57 14.09
C GLY A 191 -19.80 11.58 15.23
N LYS A 192 -19.41 10.33 14.95
CA LYS A 192 -19.28 9.29 15.98
C LYS A 192 -17.87 8.73 16.07
N GLY A 193 -17.07 8.86 15.00
CA GLY A 193 -15.74 8.25 14.95
C GLY A 193 -15.80 6.75 14.73
N TYR A 194 -14.85 6.02 15.25
CA TYR A 194 -14.78 4.57 15.10
C TYR A 194 -15.60 3.87 16.20
N GLY A 195 -16.47 3.00 15.78
CA GLY A 195 -17.31 2.24 16.74
C GLY A 195 -16.58 1.07 17.38
N UNK A 196 -17.07 0.33 18.22
CA UNK A 196 -16.57 -0.77 18.79
C UNK A 196 -17.55 -1.83 18.60
N SER A 197 -17.08 -2.93 18.56
CA SER A 197 -17.94 -4.08 18.40
C SER A 197 -17.55 -5.17 19.39
N VAL A 198 -18.57 -5.89 19.83
CA VAL A 198 -18.39 -7.04 20.69
C VAL A 198 -18.80 -8.34 19.99
N ALA A 199 -18.78 -8.35 18.67
CA ALA A 199 -19.12 -9.53 17.91
C ALA A 199 -18.29 -10.73 18.37
N ARG A 200 -18.93 -11.87 18.55
CA ARG A 200 -18.26 -13.03 19.11
C ARG A 200 -17.80 -14.02 18.08
N LYS A 201 -18.43 -14.07 16.95
CA LYS A 201 -18.04 -15.00 15.88
C LYS A 201 -18.62 -14.54 14.55
N PRO A 202 -18.09 -15.05 13.45
CA PRO A 202 -16.99 -16.02 13.37
C PRO A 202 -15.64 -15.37 13.67
N HIS A 203 -14.66 -16.19 13.98
CA HIS A 203 -13.31 -15.70 14.36
C HIS A 203 -12.38 -15.69 13.15
N VAL A 204 -11.85 -14.53 12.84
CA VAL A 204 -10.86 -14.36 11.77
C VAL A 204 -9.50 -14.04 12.39
N VAL A 205 -8.48 -14.80 12.02
CA VAL A 205 -7.09 -14.48 12.36
C VAL A 205 -6.52 -13.73 11.17
N ALA A 206 -6.08 -12.47 11.39
CA ALA A 206 -5.52 -11.62 10.35
C ALA A 206 -4.00 -11.61 10.49
N ILE A 207 -3.33 -12.06 9.44
CA ILE A 207 -1.86 -12.05 9.41
C ILE A 207 -1.39 -10.74 8.80
N UNK A 208 -0.79 -10.04 9.50
CA UNK A 208 -0.50 -8.73 9.19
C UNK A 208 0.78 -8.60 8.49
N UNK A 209 0.84 -8.37 7.39
CA UNK A 209 1.76 -8.18 6.63
C UNK A 209 2.03 -6.83 6.50
N GLY A 210 1.56 -5.76 7.14
CA GLY A 210 1.60 -4.30 7.01
C GLY A 210 0.23 -3.72 6.77
N ALA A 211 -0.75 -4.23 7.52
CA ALA A 211 -2.15 -3.92 7.26
C ALA A 211 -2.51 -2.48 7.59
N LYS A 212 -3.40 -1.89 6.79
CA LYS A 212 -4.11 -0.69 7.18
C LYS A 212 -5.16 -1.09 8.23
N ASP A 213 -5.30 -0.25 9.25
CA ASP A 213 -6.25 -0.53 10.34
C ASP A 213 -7.68 -0.66 9.80
N ASN A 214 -8.01 0.02 8.71
CA ASN A 214 -9.36 -0.03 8.15
C ASN A 214 -9.76 -1.43 7.68
N ILE A 215 -8.80 -2.27 7.35
CA ILE A 215 -9.10 -3.67 6.99
C ILE A 215 -9.74 -4.38 8.18
N PHE A 216 -9.16 -4.21 9.37
CA PHE A 216 -9.70 -4.85 10.57
C PHE A 216 -11.07 -4.29 10.90
N ARG A 217 -11.26 -2.98 10.72
CA ARG A 217 -12.55 -2.34 10.94
C ARG A 217 -13.63 -2.90 10.03
N GLN A 218 -13.27 -3.19 8.77
CA GLN A 218 -14.25 -3.76 7.84
C GLN A 218 -14.59 -5.20 8.17
N LEU A 219 -13.60 -5.98 8.64
CA LEU A 219 -13.88 -7.34 9.10
C LEU A 219 -14.85 -7.33 10.30
N VAL A 220 -14.63 -6.43 11.25
CA VAL A 220 -15.52 -6.27 12.39
C VAL A 220 -16.92 -5.83 11.93
N ARG A 221 -16.98 -4.86 11.01
CA ARG A 221 -18.25 -4.39 10.46
C ARG A 221 -19.02 -5.53 9.77
N ALA A 222 -18.29 -6.44 9.14
CA ALA A 222 -18.90 -7.60 8.46
C ALA A 222 -19.35 -8.69 9.44
N GLY A 223 -19.05 -8.55 10.73
CA GLY A 223 -19.53 -9.45 11.76
C GLY A 223 -18.48 -10.40 12.33
N ALA A 224 -17.20 -10.18 12.06
CA ALA A 224 -16.15 -11.05 12.55
C ALA A 224 -15.58 -10.60 13.89
N ARG A 225 -15.12 -11.56 14.67
CA ARG A 225 -14.21 -11.32 15.78
C ARG A 225 -12.80 -11.45 15.21
N VAL A 226 -11.93 -10.46 15.43
CA VAL A 226 -10.64 -10.40 14.74
C VAL A 226 -9.49 -10.50 15.74
N THR A 227 -8.55 -11.39 15.48
CA THR A 227 -7.26 -11.46 16.17
C THR A 227 -6.18 -11.17 15.13
N VAL A 228 -5.33 -10.18 15.42
CA VAL A 228 -4.26 -9.77 14.53
C VAL A 228 -2.96 -10.42 15.00
N VAL A 229 -2.24 -11.10 14.10
CA VAL A 229 -0.98 -11.77 14.44
C VAL A 229 0.14 -11.28 13.54
N PRO A 230 1.40 -11.34 14.01
CA PRO A 230 2.55 -10.89 13.22
C PRO A 230 2.73 -11.66 11.91
N ALA A 231 3.46 -11.03 10.97
CA ALA A 231 3.70 -11.60 9.65
C ALA A 231 4.37 -12.97 9.68
N GLU A 232 5.28 -13.17 10.62
CA GLU A 232 6.07 -14.42 10.69
C GLU A 232 5.46 -15.46 11.62
N THR A 233 4.19 -15.30 11.98
CA THR A 233 3.51 -16.27 12.84
C THR A 233 3.50 -17.65 12.18
N SER A 234 3.86 -18.67 12.93
CA SER A 234 3.90 -20.04 12.42
C SER A 234 2.48 -20.56 12.18
N LEU A 235 2.37 -21.57 11.34
CA LEU A 235 1.09 -22.27 11.13
C LEU A 235 0.50 -22.74 12.45
N GLU A 236 1.34 -23.34 13.30
CA GLU A 236 0.90 -23.84 14.58
C GLU A 236 0.28 -22.73 15.44
N ASP A 237 0.93 -21.58 15.48
CA ASP A 237 0.44 -20.46 16.30
C ASP A 237 -0.83 -19.83 15.72
N VAL A 238 -0.95 -19.79 14.38
CA VAL A 238 -2.20 -19.34 13.76
C VAL A 238 -3.35 -20.27 14.16
N LEU A 239 -3.12 -21.58 14.03
CA LEU A 239 -4.15 -22.57 14.32
C LEU A 239 -4.50 -22.63 15.81
N ALA A 240 -3.55 -22.26 16.70
CA ALA A 240 -3.81 -22.21 18.14
C ALA A 240 -4.90 -21.22 18.52
N HIS A 241 -5.13 -20.20 17.68
CA HIS A 241 -6.23 -19.26 17.89
C HIS A 241 -7.59 -19.82 17.47
N GLU A 242 -7.62 -21.01 16.89
CA GLU A 242 -8.84 -21.67 16.42
C GLU A 242 -9.64 -20.78 15.46
N PRO A 243 -9.03 -20.36 14.36
CA PRO A 243 -9.72 -19.48 13.42
C PRO A 243 -10.83 -20.19 12.65
N ASP A 244 -11.93 -19.49 12.41
CA ASP A 244 -12.92 -19.93 11.42
C ASP A 244 -12.46 -19.56 10.01
N GLY A 245 -11.63 -18.55 9.89
CA GLY A 245 -11.00 -18.16 8.63
C GLY A 245 -9.76 -17.32 8.90
N VAL A 246 -8.96 -17.14 7.84
CA VAL A 246 -7.71 -16.39 7.92
C VAL A 246 -7.75 -15.29 6.87
N PHE A 247 -7.32 -14.10 7.28
CA PHE A 247 -7.17 -12.96 6.39
C PHE A 247 -5.68 -12.66 6.20
N LEU A 248 -5.26 -12.52 4.94
CA LEU A 248 -3.88 -12.15 4.59
C LEU A 248 -3.87 -10.70 4.16
N SER A 249 -3.19 -9.84 4.92
CA SER A 249 -3.30 -8.41 4.72
C SER A 249 -2.45 -7.89 3.57
N ASN A 250 -2.68 -6.64 3.21
CA ASN A 250 -1.79 -5.87 2.37
C ASN A 250 -0.45 -5.68 3.05
N GLY A 251 0.53 -5.24 2.30
CA GLY A 251 1.85 -4.92 2.84
C GLY A 251 2.81 -4.51 1.74
N PRO A 252 3.96 -4.00 2.14
CA PRO A 252 4.98 -3.54 1.17
C PRO A 252 5.95 -4.66 0.80
N GLY A 253 6.75 -4.37 -0.20
CA GLY A 253 7.88 -5.21 -0.58
C GLY A 253 7.54 -6.24 -1.62
N ASP A 254 8.52 -7.10 -1.87
CA ASP A 254 8.44 -8.12 -2.90
C ASP A 254 7.72 -9.35 -2.35
N PRO A 255 6.59 -9.76 -2.95
CA PRO A 255 5.89 -10.95 -2.46
C PRO A 255 6.74 -12.22 -2.52
N ALA A 256 7.63 -12.37 -3.50
CA ALA A 256 8.49 -13.55 -3.55
C ALA A 256 9.46 -13.58 -2.37
N ALA A 257 9.94 -12.42 -1.94
CA ALA A 257 10.82 -12.36 -0.76
C ALA A 257 10.05 -12.68 0.52
N THR A 258 8.87 -12.13 0.68
CA THR A 258 8.01 -12.40 1.84
C THR A 258 7.57 -13.86 1.84
N GLY A 259 7.40 -14.46 0.67
CA GLY A 259 7.01 -15.84 0.51
C GLY A 259 7.93 -16.86 1.18
N UNK A 260 8.89 -16.47 1.31
CA UNK A 260 9.79 -17.27 1.88
C UNK A 260 9.33 -17.80 3.12
N TYR A 261 8.89 -16.97 4.09
CA TYR A 261 8.32 -17.45 5.36
C TYR A 261 6.78 -17.61 5.28
N ALA A 262 6.12 -16.87 4.41
CA ALA A 262 4.65 -16.85 4.38
C ALA A 262 4.04 -18.00 3.59
N VAL A 263 4.65 -18.43 2.50
CA VAL A 263 4.07 -19.47 1.63
C VAL A 263 3.89 -20.80 2.36
N PRO A 264 4.85 -21.30 3.16
CA PRO A 264 4.61 -22.54 3.91
C PRO A 264 3.39 -22.47 4.84
N VAL A 265 3.18 -21.38 5.47
CA VAL A 265 1.97 -21.18 6.27
C VAL A 265 0.72 -21.21 5.39
N UNK A 266 0.64 -20.53 4.25
CA UNK A 266 -0.36 -20.50 3.39
C UNK A 266 -0.61 -21.79 2.83
N UNK A 267 0.37 -22.70 2.58
CA UNK A 267 0.28 -23.97 2.15
C UNK A 267 -0.37 -24.82 3.08
N GLY A 268 0.01 -24.73 4.43
CA GLY A 268 -0.61 -25.51 5.52
C GLY A 268 -2.09 -25.22 5.74
N LEU A 269 -2.48 -23.94 5.64
CA LEU A 269 -3.87 -23.54 5.81
C LEU A 269 -4.75 -24.12 4.68
N LEU A 270 -4.25 -24.09 3.46
CA LEU A 270 -4.98 -24.65 2.32
C LEU A 270 -5.21 -26.16 2.47
N GLU A 271 -4.20 -26.87 2.96
CA GLU A 271 -4.30 -28.31 3.18
C GLU A 271 -5.39 -28.66 4.19
N ARG A 272 -5.64 -27.74 5.12
CA ARG A 272 -6.65 -27.96 6.17
C ARG A 272 -8.01 -27.36 5.81
N ASP A 273 -8.14 -26.88 4.58
CA ASP A 273 -9.38 -26.26 4.09
C ASP A 273 -9.84 -25.07 4.94
N VAL A 274 -8.91 -24.35 5.54
CA VAL A 274 -9.23 -23.11 6.25
C VAL A 274 -9.62 -22.05 5.22
N PRO A 275 -10.77 -21.40 5.36
CA PRO A 275 -11.11 -20.30 4.44
C PRO A 275 -10.09 -19.17 4.52
N ILE A 276 -9.66 -18.66 3.35
CA ILE A 276 -8.63 -17.62 3.26
C ILE A 276 -9.09 -16.50 2.33
N PHE A 277 -8.94 -15.24 2.78
CA PHE A 277 -9.13 -14.08 1.92
C PHE A 277 -7.88 -13.22 2.04
N GLY A 278 -7.34 -12.86 0.89
CA GLY A 278 -6.14 -12.02 0.86
C GLY A 278 -6.33 -10.76 0.01
N UNK A 279 -5.88 -9.72 0.37
CA UNK A 279 -5.90 -8.48 -0.27
C UNK A 279 -4.53 -8.13 -0.66
N CYS A 280 -4.20 -7.54 -1.83
CA CYS A 280 -2.93 -6.98 -2.26
C CYS A 280 -1.76 -7.95 -2.04
N LEU A 281 -0.84 -7.66 -1.11
CA LEU A 281 0.24 -8.61 -0.84
C LEU A 281 -0.30 -9.98 -0.44
N GLY A 282 -1.35 -10.00 0.37
CA GLY A 282 -1.95 -11.27 0.78
C GLY A 282 -2.48 -12.09 -0.40
N HIS A 283 -3.05 -11.42 -1.38
CA HIS A 283 -3.47 -12.06 -2.62
C HIS A 283 -2.28 -12.64 -3.39
N GLN A 284 -1.20 -11.86 -3.47
CA GLN A 284 0.01 -12.31 -4.17
C GLN A 284 0.62 -13.53 -3.48
N LEU A 285 0.65 -13.52 -2.14
CA LEU A 285 1.15 -14.66 -1.37
C LEU A 285 0.28 -15.89 -1.56
N LEU A 286 -1.03 -15.70 -1.63
CA LEU A 286 -1.95 -16.80 -1.91
C LEU A 286 -1.67 -17.37 -3.30
N GLY A 287 -1.43 -16.52 -4.28
CA GLY A 287 -1.07 -16.98 -5.63
C GLY A 287 0.20 -17.80 -5.62
N LEU A 288 1.24 -17.35 -4.90
CA LEU A 288 2.48 -18.09 -4.78
C LEU A 288 2.25 -19.45 -4.10
N ALA A 289 1.44 -19.47 -3.03
CA ALA A 289 1.14 -20.72 -2.32
C ALA A 289 0.39 -21.70 -3.22
N ALA A 290 -0.40 -21.20 -4.16
CA ALA A 290 -1.15 -22.04 -5.10
C ALA A 290 -0.30 -22.49 -6.28
N GLY A 291 0.91 -21.98 -6.45
CA GLY A 291 1.82 -22.40 -7.51
C GLY A 291 2.02 -21.39 -8.64
N ALA A 292 1.41 -20.22 -8.55
CA ALA A 292 1.62 -19.15 -9.54
C ALA A 292 2.92 -18.38 -9.24
N LYS A 293 3.31 -17.51 -10.15
CA LYS A 293 4.47 -16.64 -9.98
C LYS A 293 4.01 -15.20 -9.90
N THR A 294 4.85 -14.37 -9.27
CA THR A 294 4.64 -12.92 -9.24
C THR A 294 5.73 -12.22 -10.03
N ALA A 295 5.44 -10.99 -10.45
CA ALA A 295 6.39 -10.19 -11.23
C ALA A 295 6.30 -8.74 -10.79
N LYS A 296 7.44 -8.04 -10.86
CA LYS A 296 7.44 -6.60 -10.61
C LYS A 296 6.84 -5.90 -11.83
N MET A 297 5.93 -4.99 -11.57
CA MET A 297 5.28 -4.21 -12.62
C MET A 297 6.18 -3.05 -13.03
N PHE A 298 6.02 -2.59 -14.26
CA PHE A 298 6.82 -1.50 -14.79
C PHE A 298 6.64 -0.22 -13.96
N GLN A 299 5.39 0.16 -13.70
CA GLN A 299 5.11 1.39 -12.92
C GLN A 299 4.20 1.14 -11.72
N GLY A 300 3.50 0.01 -11.69
CA GLY A 300 2.53 -0.29 -10.64
C GLY A 300 1.20 0.42 -10.82
N HIS A 301 0.28 0.17 -9.89
CA HIS A 301 -1.01 0.84 -9.85
C HIS A 301 -1.16 1.49 -8.48
N ARG A 302 -1.36 2.81 -8.45
CA ARG A 302 -1.56 3.52 -7.17
C ARG A 302 -2.55 4.65 -7.38
N GLY A 303 -3.71 4.49 -6.79
CA GLY A 303 -4.78 5.47 -6.91
C GLY A 303 -6.11 4.87 -6.51
N ALA A 304 -7.16 5.64 -6.72
CA ALA A 304 -8.50 5.26 -6.30
C ALA A 304 -9.47 5.18 -7.49
N ASN A 305 -8.91 4.99 -8.70
CA ASN A 305 -9.69 4.99 -9.95
C ASN A 305 -9.35 3.84 -10.90
N UNK A 306 -8.99 2.62 -10.41
CA UNK A 306 -8.65 1.64 -11.11
C UNK A 306 -9.76 0.85 -11.36
N PRO A 307 -10.27 0.75 -12.60
CA PRO A 307 -11.40 -0.12 -12.91
C PRO A 307 -10.97 -1.58 -13.07
N VAL A 308 -11.76 -2.44 -12.43
CA VAL A 308 -11.47 -3.87 -12.40
C VAL A 308 -12.72 -4.60 -12.91
N GLN A 309 -12.54 -5.54 -13.83
CA GLN A 309 -13.65 -6.33 -14.35
C GLN A 309 -13.60 -7.75 -13.78
N ARG A 310 -14.73 -8.24 -13.33
CA ARG A 310 -14.85 -9.65 -12.96
C ARG A 310 -14.94 -10.51 -14.21
N VAL A 311 -14.05 -11.48 -14.31
CA VAL A 311 -13.98 -12.36 -15.48
C VAL A 311 -14.20 -13.84 -15.13
N GLY A 312 -14.21 -14.16 -13.87
CA GLY A 312 -14.43 -15.54 -13.41
C GLY A 312 -15.62 -15.62 -12.48
N UNK A 313 -15.95 -16.65 -12.26
CA UNK A 313 -17.03 -16.93 -11.52
C UNK A 313 -16.81 -17.16 -10.14
N GLY A 314 -15.64 -17.27 -9.81
CA GLY A 314 -15.28 -17.50 -8.40
C GLY A 314 -15.99 -16.54 -7.47
N TRP A 315 -16.35 -16.99 -6.33
CA TRP A 315 -17.06 -16.22 -5.31
C TRP A 315 -18.50 -15.90 -5.67
N GLY A 316 -19.03 -16.58 -6.68
CA GLY A 316 -20.42 -16.39 -7.08
C GLY A 316 -20.76 -15.03 -7.66
N UNK A 317 -19.89 -14.38 -8.03
CA UNK A 317 -20.11 -13.11 -8.51
C UNK A 317 -20.44 -13.17 -9.94
N ALA A 318 -21.17 -12.25 -10.30
CA ALA A 318 -21.55 -12.16 -11.71
C ALA A 318 -20.37 -11.64 -12.52
N THR A 319 -20.08 -12.29 -13.62
CA THR A 319 -19.02 -11.84 -14.52
C THR A 319 -19.45 -10.59 -15.28
N GLY A 320 -18.48 -9.81 -15.70
CA GLY A 320 -18.70 -8.58 -16.47
C GLY A 320 -18.83 -7.30 -15.66
N UNK A 321 -19.05 -7.36 -14.40
CA UNK A 321 -19.15 -6.26 -13.64
C UNK A 321 -17.92 -5.62 -13.52
N VAL A 322 -17.99 -4.36 -13.61
CA VAL A 322 -16.82 -3.50 -13.39
C VAL A 322 -16.98 -2.75 -12.07
N GLU A 323 -15.93 -2.76 -11.26
CA GLU A 323 -15.88 -2.01 -10.01
C GLU A 323 -14.73 -1.01 -10.10
N ILE A 324 -14.93 0.17 -9.51
CA ILE A 324 -13.86 1.14 -9.37
C ILE A 324 -13.20 0.87 -8.04
N THR A 325 -11.89 0.69 -8.06
CA THR A 325 -11.16 0.21 -6.88
C THR A 325 -10.00 1.12 -6.52
N SER A 326 -9.56 0.97 -5.28
CA SER A 326 -8.34 1.58 -4.78
C SER A 326 -7.21 0.56 -4.93
N MET A 327 -6.10 0.98 -5.51
CA MET A 327 -4.93 0.12 -5.69
C MET A 327 -3.68 0.77 -5.17
N ASN A 328 -2.78 -0.04 -4.67
CA ASN A 328 -1.45 0.39 -4.26
C ASN A 328 -0.54 -0.82 -4.31
N HIS A 329 -0.02 -1.14 -5.49
CA HIS A 329 0.89 -2.27 -5.62
C HIS A 329 1.86 -2.08 -6.79
N GLY A 330 3.08 -2.57 -6.58
CA GLY A 330 4.12 -2.57 -7.61
C GLY A 330 4.45 -3.96 -8.13
N PHE A 331 3.76 -4.99 -7.61
CA PHE A 331 3.93 -6.37 -8.04
C PHE A 331 2.55 -6.94 -8.36
N ALA A 332 2.53 -7.99 -9.17
CA ALA A 332 1.27 -8.64 -9.55
C ALA A 332 1.48 -10.14 -9.70
N VAL A 333 0.41 -10.90 -9.52
CA VAL A 333 0.40 -12.31 -9.91
C VAL A 333 0.44 -12.35 -11.43
N ASP A 334 1.35 -13.16 -11.97
CA ASP A 334 1.43 -13.35 -13.41
C ASP A 334 0.33 -14.30 -13.85
N GLY A 335 -0.70 -13.76 -14.51
CA GLY A 335 -1.86 -14.55 -14.91
C GLY A 335 -1.53 -15.70 -15.84
N ASP A 336 -0.43 -15.62 -16.59
CA ASP A 336 -0.01 -16.70 -17.49
C ASP A 336 0.56 -17.89 -16.74
N THR A 337 0.86 -17.75 -15.46
CA THR A 337 1.45 -18.81 -14.65
C THR A 337 0.44 -19.51 -13.72
N LEU A 338 -0.84 -19.15 -13.80
CA LEU A 338 -1.85 -19.75 -12.93
C LEU A 338 -1.99 -21.25 -13.18
N PRO A 339 -1.89 -22.08 -12.15
CA PRO A 339 -2.15 -23.52 -12.34
C PRO A 339 -3.60 -23.78 -12.72
N ALA A 340 -3.89 -25.00 -13.21
CA ALA A 340 -5.22 -25.36 -13.69
C ALA A 340 -6.29 -25.25 -12.59
N ASN A 341 -5.91 -25.41 -11.32
CA ASN A 341 -6.87 -25.32 -10.21
C ASN A 341 -7.04 -23.89 -9.68
N VAL A 342 -6.44 -22.88 -10.33
CA VAL A 342 -6.58 -21.49 -9.91
C VAL A 342 -7.30 -20.71 -11.01
N GLU A 343 -8.43 -20.12 -10.64
CA GLU A 343 -9.23 -19.32 -11.57
C GLU A 343 -8.87 -17.86 -11.46
N GLN A 344 -8.66 -17.18 -12.61
CA GLN A 344 -8.54 -15.75 -12.62
C GLN A 344 -9.94 -15.14 -12.52
N THR A 345 -10.18 -14.36 -11.47
CA THR A 345 -11.52 -13.82 -11.21
C THR A 345 -11.67 -12.37 -11.61
N HIS A 346 -10.57 -11.62 -11.63
CA HIS A 346 -10.59 -10.18 -11.90
C HIS A 346 -9.39 -9.75 -12.72
N VAL A 347 -9.59 -8.77 -13.60
CA VAL A 347 -8.49 -8.16 -14.36
C VAL A 347 -8.62 -6.65 -14.35
N SER A 348 -7.49 -5.97 -14.42
CA SER A 348 -7.44 -4.51 -14.59
C SER A 348 -7.88 -4.15 -15.99
N LEU A 349 -8.78 -3.18 -16.12
CA LEU A 349 -9.14 -2.67 -17.43
C LEU A 349 -8.10 -1.70 -17.98
N PHE A 350 -7.14 -1.24 -17.15
CA PHE A 350 -6.07 -0.39 -17.65
C PHE A 350 -5.02 -1.18 -18.44
N ASP A 351 -4.66 -2.37 -17.99
CA ASP A 351 -3.54 -3.08 -18.61
C ASP A 351 -3.66 -4.61 -18.60
N GLY A 352 -4.80 -5.15 -18.18
CA GLY A 352 -5.00 -6.60 -18.18
C GLY A 352 -4.32 -7.35 -17.05
N THR A 353 -3.66 -6.64 -16.12
CA THR A 353 -3.01 -7.27 -14.98
C THR A 353 -4.01 -8.09 -14.16
N ASN A 354 -3.58 -9.26 -13.68
CA ASN A 354 -4.41 -10.07 -12.79
C ASN A 354 -4.73 -9.29 -11.53
N CYS A 355 -6.01 -9.22 -11.18
CA CYS A 355 -6.47 -8.52 -9.98
C CYS A 355 -7.30 -9.40 -9.05
N GLY A 356 -7.41 -10.69 -9.36
CA GLY A 356 -8.13 -11.59 -8.47
C GLY A 356 -7.95 -13.03 -8.86
N ILE A 357 -7.92 -13.89 -7.85
CA ILE A 357 -7.86 -15.34 -8.04
C ILE A 357 -8.81 -16.04 -7.06
N ALA A 358 -9.21 -17.23 -7.45
CA ALA A 358 -9.92 -18.15 -6.56
C ALA A 358 -9.36 -19.56 -6.78
N ILE A 359 -9.19 -20.31 -5.71
CA ILE A 359 -8.67 -21.68 -5.81
C ILE A 359 -9.85 -22.63 -5.88
N LYS A 360 -9.94 -23.41 -6.95
CA LYS A 360 -11.04 -24.35 -7.16
C LYS A 360 -11.03 -25.41 -6.06
N GLY A 361 -12.19 -25.68 -5.50
CA GLY A 361 -12.33 -26.68 -4.46
C GLY A 361 -11.92 -26.23 -3.07
N LYS A 362 -11.55 -24.94 -2.94
CA LYS A 362 -11.17 -24.36 -1.64
C LYS A 362 -11.95 -23.08 -1.42
N ARG A 363 -12.12 -22.66 -0.17
CA ARG A 363 -12.71 -21.36 0.16
C ARG A 363 -11.57 -20.36 0.31
N ALA A 364 -10.92 -20.10 -0.84
CA ALA A 364 -9.74 -19.24 -0.85
C ALA A 364 -9.79 -18.29 -2.04
N UNK A 365 -9.69 -16.90 -1.82
CA UNK A 365 -9.80 -15.92 -2.76
C UNK A 365 -8.87 -14.84 -2.47
N GLY A 366 -8.60 -14.17 -3.45
CA GLY A 366 -7.84 -12.95 -3.19
C GLY A 366 -8.09 -11.92 -4.26
N VAL A 367 -7.91 -10.65 -3.89
CA VAL A 367 -7.96 -9.54 -4.84
C VAL A 367 -6.75 -8.63 -4.65
N UNK A 368 -6.30 -8.10 -5.64
CA UNK A 368 -5.21 -7.35 -5.66
C UNK A 368 -5.41 -6.05 -5.18
N TYR A 369 -6.64 -5.53 -5.20
CA TYR A 369 -6.95 -4.17 -4.83
C TYR A 369 -7.34 -4.10 -3.35
N HIS A 370 -7.75 -2.91 -2.92
CA HIS A 370 -8.04 -2.64 -1.51
C HIS A 370 -9.53 -2.43 -1.32
N PRO A 371 -10.30 -3.50 -1.00
CA PRO A 371 -11.75 -3.33 -0.83
C PRO A 371 -12.11 -2.47 0.38
N GLU A 372 -11.20 -2.30 1.32
CA GLU A 372 -11.43 -1.43 2.48
C GLU A 372 -11.41 0.04 2.09
N ALA A 373 -10.88 0.39 0.91
CA ALA A 373 -10.72 1.76 0.46
C ALA A 373 -9.91 2.59 1.47
N SER A 374 -10.34 3.82 1.76
CA SER A 374 -9.72 4.71 2.74
C SER A 374 -8.24 4.99 2.41
N PRO A 375 -7.99 5.80 1.36
CA PRO A 375 -9.01 6.49 0.54
C PRO A 375 -9.52 5.62 -0.59
N GLY A 376 -10.67 6.00 -1.12
CA GLY A 376 -11.13 5.43 -2.36
C GLY A 376 -12.59 5.02 -2.37
N PRO A 377 -13.03 4.48 -3.49
CA PRO A 377 -14.42 4.08 -3.66
C PRO A 377 -14.78 2.85 -2.84
N GLN A 378 -16.06 2.74 -2.53
CA GLN A 378 -16.57 1.69 -1.64
C GLN A 378 -17.26 0.56 -2.41
N ASP A 379 -17.06 0.50 -3.72
CA ASP A 379 -17.68 -0.49 -4.58
C ASP A 379 -17.44 -1.92 -4.11
N SER A 380 -16.31 -2.18 -3.48
CA SER A 380 -15.86 -3.53 -3.13
C SER A 380 -16.02 -3.88 -1.66
N PHE A 381 -16.66 -3.03 -0.85
CA PHE A 381 -16.86 -3.35 0.58
C PHE A 381 -17.57 -4.69 0.79
N TYR A 382 -18.42 -5.09 -0.15
CA TYR A 382 -19.18 -6.35 -0.03
C TYR A 382 -18.27 -7.56 0.09
N LEU A 383 -17.02 -7.48 -0.35
CA LEU A 383 -16.11 -8.62 -0.28
C LEU A 383 -15.82 -9.05 1.17
N PHE A 384 -15.82 -8.11 2.08
CA PHE A 384 -15.70 -8.46 3.51
C PHE A 384 -16.95 -9.22 4.00
N UNK A 385 -17.84 -8.92 3.52
CA UNK A 385 -19.01 -9.53 3.84
C UNK A 385 -19.02 -10.88 3.36
N LYS A 386 -18.63 -11.01 2.16
CA LYS A 386 -18.56 -12.38 1.65
C LYS A 386 -17.54 -13.29 2.39
N UNK A 387 -16.50 -12.78 2.76
CA UNK A 387 -15.58 -13.42 3.45
C UNK A 387 -16.11 -13.93 4.65
N VAL A 388 -16.72 -13.12 5.46
CA VAL A 388 -17.26 -13.52 6.76
C VAL A 388 -18.42 -14.50 6.60
N GLY A 389 -19.26 -14.29 5.61
CA GLY A 389 -20.39 -15.19 5.36
C GLY A 389 -20.03 -16.62 5.01
N MET A 390 -18.79 -16.85 4.57
CA MET A 390 -18.34 -18.21 4.26
C MET A 390 -17.88 -18.99 5.50
N LEU A 391 -17.79 -18.33 6.65
CA LEU A 391 -17.12 -18.88 7.83
C LEU A 391 -18.07 -19.61 8.78
N GLY A 392 -19.34 -19.53 8.55
CA GLY A 392 -20.34 -20.15 9.39
C GLY A 392 -20.42 -21.64 9.25
#